data_6d0b1c8160535d3c54b49a6c454689a6
#
_entry.id   6d0b1c8160535d3c54b49a6c454689a6
#
_cell.length_a   1.000
_cell.length_b   1.000
_cell.length_c   1.000
_cell.angle_alpha   90.00
_cell.angle_beta   90.00
_cell.angle_gamma   90.00
#
_symmetry.space_group_name_H-M   'P 1'
#
loop_
_entity.id
_entity.type
_entity.pdbx_description
1 polymer ?
#
loop_
_entity_poly.entity_id
_entity_poly.type
_entity_poly.pdbx_seq_one_letter_code
_entity_poly.pdbx_strand_id
1 'polypeptide(L)'
;LDIPAKVAAIEYDPNRSAFIALLFYADGEKRYILAPLGLKVGDTVISSETADIKPGNALPMSCIPVGTLIHNLELKPGRGGQLVRSAGMSAQLMAKENGYATVRLPSGEMRKLPLNAKATIGTVGNSDHENVRLGKAGRVRHMGIRPTVRGVVMNPCDHPHGGGEGKSPVGMPAPVTPWGKPALGLKTRKHKKYSNKMIVKRASKK
;
A
#
# COMPACT_ATOMS: atom_id res chain seq x y z
N LEU A 1 -24.72 4.62 1.20
CA LEU A 1 -24.11 5.58 2.13
C LEU A 1 -25.03 5.72 3.33
N ASP A 2 -24.47 6.06 4.51
CA ASP A 2 -25.18 6.33 5.77
C ASP A 2 -25.88 5.12 6.41
N ILE A 3 -25.63 3.92 5.90
CA ILE A 3 -26.14 2.68 6.47
C ILE A 3 -25.09 2.10 7.40
N PRO A 4 -25.39 1.87 8.69
CA PRO A 4 -24.46 1.24 9.61
C PRO A 4 -24.28 -0.24 9.28
N ALA A 5 -23.06 -0.73 9.47
CA ALA A 5 -22.71 -2.12 9.28
C ALA A 5 -22.03 -2.69 10.52
N LYS A 6 -22.39 -3.91 10.91
CA LYS A 6 -21.77 -4.62 12.02
C LYS A 6 -20.68 -5.54 11.51
N VAL A 7 -19.53 -5.54 12.18
CA VAL A 7 -18.43 -6.47 11.89
C VAL A 7 -18.84 -7.88 12.33
N ALA A 8 -19.01 -8.78 11.39
CA ALA A 8 -19.40 -10.17 11.63
C ALA A 8 -18.19 -11.08 11.89
N ALA A 9 -17.13 -10.92 11.11
CA ALA A 9 -15.90 -11.71 11.22
C ALA A 9 -14.68 -10.93 10.73
N ILE A 10 -13.48 -11.34 11.18
CA ILE A 10 -12.20 -10.89 10.64
C ILE A 10 -11.56 -12.11 9.99
N GLU A 11 -11.20 -11.99 8.71
CA GLU A 11 -10.79 -13.12 7.88
C GLU A 11 -9.43 -12.87 7.23
N TYR A 12 -8.77 -13.97 6.87
CA TYR A 12 -7.53 -13.96 6.10
C TYR A 12 -7.82 -13.80 4.61
N ASP A 13 -7.06 -12.93 3.93
CA ASP A 13 -7.12 -12.79 2.47
C ASP A 13 -5.74 -13.07 1.86
N PRO A 14 -5.59 -14.12 1.02
CA PRO A 14 -4.31 -14.43 0.39
C PRO A 14 -3.82 -13.38 -0.62
N ASN A 15 -4.69 -12.46 -1.07
CA ASN A 15 -4.35 -11.43 -2.05
C ASN A 15 -3.63 -10.22 -1.44
N ARG A 16 -3.61 -10.11 -0.10
CA ARG A 16 -3.02 -8.97 0.61
C ARG A 16 -2.40 -9.37 1.94
N SER A 17 -1.52 -8.51 2.44
CA SER A 17 -0.90 -8.69 3.75
C SER A 17 -1.83 -8.36 4.93
N ALA A 18 -2.85 -7.52 4.71
CA ALA A 18 -3.83 -7.13 5.72
C ALA A 18 -4.95 -8.16 5.85
N PHE A 19 -5.53 -8.30 7.05
CA PHE A 19 -6.80 -8.99 7.24
C PHE A 19 -7.96 -8.18 6.67
N ILE A 20 -9.07 -8.85 6.35
CA ILE A 20 -10.33 -8.25 5.91
C ILE A 20 -11.40 -8.48 6.96
N ALA A 21 -12.34 -7.55 7.07
CA ALA A 21 -13.50 -7.66 7.95
C ALA A 21 -14.77 -7.82 7.12
N LEU A 22 -15.54 -8.86 7.41
CA LEU A 22 -16.86 -9.09 6.84
C LEU A 22 -17.87 -8.20 7.58
N LEU A 23 -18.58 -7.39 6.83
CA LEU A 23 -19.60 -6.48 7.32
C LEU A 23 -21.00 -6.96 6.92
N PHE A 24 -21.93 -6.91 7.88
CA PHE A 24 -23.35 -7.07 7.65
C PHE A 24 -24.02 -5.70 7.82
N TYR A 25 -24.56 -5.19 6.73
CA TYR A 25 -25.28 -3.93 6.70
C TYR A 25 -26.73 -4.11 7.19
N ALA A 26 -27.32 -3.02 7.69
CA ALA A 26 -28.70 -3.04 8.18
C ALA A 26 -29.74 -3.34 7.08
N ASP A 27 -29.39 -3.10 5.82
CA ASP A 27 -30.20 -3.43 4.64
C ASP A 27 -30.03 -4.90 4.16
N GLY A 28 -29.25 -5.71 4.88
CA GLY A 28 -28.98 -7.12 4.55
C GLY A 28 -27.81 -7.34 3.60
N GLU A 29 -27.17 -6.29 3.06
CA GLU A 29 -26.01 -6.41 2.20
C GLU A 29 -24.78 -6.87 3.00
N LYS A 30 -23.91 -7.66 2.37
CA LYS A 30 -22.65 -8.13 2.94
C LYS A 30 -21.49 -7.59 2.11
N ARG A 31 -20.51 -6.96 2.77
CA ARG A 31 -19.29 -6.46 2.12
C ARG A 31 -18.05 -6.71 2.94
N TYR A 32 -16.90 -6.71 2.28
CA TYR A 32 -15.60 -6.74 2.93
C TYR A 32 -14.95 -5.37 2.95
N ILE A 33 -14.31 -5.06 4.06
CA ILE A 33 -13.40 -3.91 4.20
C ILE A 33 -12.02 -4.39 4.64
N LEU A 34 -10.99 -3.55 4.50
CA LEU A 34 -9.72 -3.78 5.18
C LEU A 34 -9.94 -3.65 6.68
N ALA A 35 -9.46 -4.62 7.46
CA ALA A 35 -9.56 -4.56 8.92
C ALA A 35 -8.55 -3.54 9.46
N PRO A 36 -8.98 -2.41 10.04
CA PRO A 36 -8.08 -1.48 10.71
C PRO A 36 -7.58 -2.05 12.04
N LEU A 37 -6.49 -1.49 12.53
CA LEU A 37 -5.95 -1.82 13.83
C LEU A 37 -6.97 -1.50 14.93
N GLY A 38 -7.21 -2.46 15.81
CA GLY A 38 -8.13 -2.32 16.95
C GLY A 38 -9.59 -2.63 16.65
N LEU A 39 -9.98 -2.89 15.39
CA LEU A 39 -11.33 -3.33 15.05
C LEU A 39 -11.61 -4.73 15.60
N LYS A 40 -12.77 -4.90 16.20
CA LYS A 40 -13.23 -6.18 16.78
C LYS A 40 -14.53 -6.65 16.14
N VAL A 41 -14.78 -7.96 16.24
CA VAL A 41 -16.08 -8.54 15.88
C VAL A 41 -17.15 -7.95 16.80
N GLY A 42 -18.25 -7.50 16.20
CA GLY A 42 -19.34 -6.83 16.89
C GLY A 42 -19.32 -5.31 16.83
N ASP A 43 -18.18 -4.69 16.47
CA ASP A 43 -18.08 -3.25 16.27
C ASP A 43 -18.99 -2.78 15.12
N THR A 44 -19.42 -1.53 15.19
CA THR A 44 -20.20 -0.90 14.13
C THR A 44 -19.35 0.09 13.36
N VAL A 45 -19.39 0.00 12.03
CA VAL A 45 -18.71 0.92 11.11
C VAL A 45 -19.71 1.52 10.14
N ILE A 46 -19.42 2.74 9.68
CA ILE A 46 -20.28 3.48 8.76
C ILE A 46 -19.45 4.21 7.70
N SER A 47 -20.01 4.35 6.50
CA SER A 47 -19.47 5.20 5.44
C SER A 47 -20.42 6.37 5.22
N SER A 48 -20.07 7.52 5.80
CA SER A 48 -20.92 8.73 5.80
C SER A 48 -20.07 9.99 5.79
N GLU A 49 -20.64 11.12 5.43
CA GLU A 49 -20.01 12.44 5.58
C GLU A 49 -20.03 12.91 7.03
N THR A 50 -20.98 12.45 7.82
CA THR A 50 -21.20 12.82 9.22
C THR A 50 -20.74 11.78 10.22
N ALA A 51 -20.02 10.74 9.77
CA ALA A 51 -19.55 9.67 10.64
C ALA A 51 -18.53 10.16 11.67
N ASP A 52 -18.55 9.56 12.86
CA ASP A 52 -17.55 9.79 13.89
C ASP A 52 -16.14 9.42 13.40
N ILE A 53 -15.13 10.10 13.94
CA ILE A 53 -13.71 9.82 13.64
C ILE A 53 -13.25 8.59 14.45
N LYS A 54 -13.80 7.42 14.09
CA LYS A 54 -13.47 6.12 14.69
C LYS A 54 -12.78 5.21 13.67
N PRO A 55 -11.83 4.35 14.10
CA PRO A 55 -11.18 3.38 13.20
C PRO A 55 -12.22 2.52 12.46
N GLY A 56 -12.08 2.42 11.15
CA GLY A 56 -13.00 1.67 10.29
C GLY A 56 -14.08 2.51 9.60
N ASN A 57 -14.40 3.68 10.11
CA ASN A 57 -15.32 4.59 9.43
C ASN A 57 -14.69 5.21 8.19
N ALA A 58 -15.47 5.33 7.13
CA ALA A 58 -15.04 5.90 5.86
C ALA A 58 -15.73 7.23 5.59
N LEU A 59 -14.92 8.29 5.38
CA LEU A 59 -15.41 9.65 5.14
C LEU A 59 -14.72 10.26 3.92
N PRO A 60 -15.34 11.27 3.28
CA PRO A 60 -14.63 12.19 2.40
C PRO A 60 -13.51 12.91 3.16
N MET A 61 -12.37 13.17 2.51
CA MET A 61 -11.24 13.85 3.19
C MET A 61 -11.58 15.27 3.65
N SER A 62 -12.61 15.89 3.07
CA SER A 62 -13.16 17.18 3.54
C SER A 62 -13.60 17.14 5.00
N CYS A 63 -14.20 16.03 5.44
CA CYS A 63 -14.79 15.86 6.77
C CYS A 63 -13.79 15.32 7.81
N ILE A 64 -12.63 14.82 7.39
CA ILE A 64 -11.62 14.25 8.30
C ILE A 64 -10.73 15.36 8.87
N PRO A 65 -10.53 15.48 10.20
CA PRO A 65 -9.63 16.47 10.80
C PRO A 65 -8.18 16.34 10.30
N VAL A 66 -7.49 17.47 10.20
CA VAL A 66 -6.05 17.50 9.91
C VAL A 66 -5.27 16.81 11.03
N GLY A 67 -4.21 16.09 10.68
CA GLY A 67 -3.42 15.29 11.63
C GLY A 67 -3.88 13.85 11.78
N THR A 68 -5.11 13.50 11.37
CA THR A 68 -5.66 12.15 11.49
C THR A 68 -4.90 11.14 10.64
N LEU A 69 -4.68 9.94 11.21
CA LEU A 69 -4.17 8.78 10.47
C LEU A 69 -5.30 8.13 9.69
N ILE A 70 -5.05 7.89 8.42
CA ILE A 70 -6.02 7.37 7.47
C ILE A 70 -5.40 6.27 6.59
N HIS A 71 -6.24 5.39 6.06
CA HIS A 71 -5.82 4.35 5.12
C HIS A 71 -6.87 4.15 4.02
N ASN A 72 -6.61 3.25 3.08
CA ASN A 72 -7.51 2.91 1.98
C ASN A 72 -8.00 4.15 1.19
N LEU A 73 -7.04 4.98 0.76
CA LEU A 73 -7.32 6.27 0.13
C LEU A 73 -7.75 6.13 -1.33
N GLU A 74 -8.76 6.85 -1.73
CA GLU A 74 -9.12 7.02 -3.14
C GLU A 74 -8.19 8.03 -3.83
N LEU A 75 -7.84 7.75 -5.08
CA LEU A 75 -7.15 8.70 -5.97
C LEU A 75 -8.12 9.59 -6.75
N LYS A 76 -9.28 9.04 -7.06
CA LYS A 76 -10.40 9.71 -7.73
C LYS A 76 -11.69 9.33 -7.01
N PRO A 77 -12.58 10.28 -6.74
CA PRO A 77 -13.85 9.99 -6.09
C PRO A 77 -14.62 8.88 -6.78
N GLY A 78 -15.19 7.96 -6.00
CA GLY A 78 -16.03 6.86 -6.47
C GLY A 78 -15.28 5.71 -7.15
N ARG A 79 -13.94 5.75 -7.26
CA ARG A 79 -13.16 4.68 -7.87
C ARG A 79 -12.69 3.60 -6.90
N GLY A 80 -12.96 3.80 -5.62
CA GLY A 80 -12.51 2.93 -4.53
C GLY A 80 -11.07 3.20 -4.09
N GLY A 81 -10.72 2.68 -2.92
CA GLY A 81 -9.41 2.89 -2.31
C GLY A 81 -8.29 2.19 -3.07
N GLN A 82 -7.22 2.92 -3.34
CA GLN A 82 -6.07 2.46 -4.12
C GLN A 82 -4.73 2.60 -3.39
N LEU A 83 -4.62 3.52 -2.43
CA LEU A 83 -3.39 3.80 -1.69
C LEU A 83 -3.52 3.36 -0.24
N VAL A 84 -2.38 3.03 0.40
CA VAL A 84 -2.27 2.70 1.82
C VAL A 84 -3.21 1.55 2.22
N ARG A 85 -2.95 0.38 1.63
CA ARG A 85 -3.79 -0.81 1.81
C ARG A 85 -3.05 -2.02 2.38
N SER A 86 -1.73 -1.92 2.54
CA SER A 86 -0.91 -2.99 3.11
C SER A 86 -0.97 -3.00 4.63
N ALA A 87 -0.69 -4.17 5.23
CA ALA A 87 -0.66 -4.36 6.68
C ALA A 87 0.22 -3.33 7.38
N GLY A 88 -0.24 -2.82 8.52
CA GLY A 88 0.49 -1.86 9.35
C GLY A 88 0.66 -0.46 8.76
N MET A 89 0.17 -0.20 7.54
CA MET A 89 0.39 1.09 6.87
C MET A 89 -0.70 2.10 7.22
N SER A 90 -0.27 3.37 7.35
CA SER A 90 -1.14 4.53 7.48
C SER A 90 -0.58 5.71 6.69
N ALA A 91 -1.43 6.64 6.32
CA ALA A 91 -1.08 7.95 5.81
C ALA A 91 -1.60 9.01 6.77
N GLN A 92 -1.03 10.20 6.75
CA GLN A 92 -1.46 11.30 7.61
C GLN A 92 -2.01 12.45 6.75
N LEU A 93 -3.18 12.94 7.11
CA LEU A 93 -3.77 14.13 6.50
C LEU A 93 -3.07 15.37 7.06
N MET A 94 -2.33 16.10 6.20
CA MET A 94 -1.48 17.21 6.63
C MET A 94 -2.14 18.58 6.51
N ALA A 95 -2.89 18.81 5.44
CA ALA A 95 -3.55 20.09 5.16
C ALA A 95 -4.72 19.90 4.19
N LYS A 96 -5.60 20.89 4.15
CA LYS A 96 -6.72 20.99 3.20
C LYS A 96 -6.72 22.38 2.58
N GLU A 97 -6.45 22.47 1.29
CA GLU A 97 -6.31 23.75 0.58
C GLU A 97 -6.78 23.60 -0.86
N ASN A 98 -7.40 24.66 -1.39
CA ASN A 98 -7.74 24.78 -2.82
C ASN A 98 -8.48 23.56 -3.42
N GLY A 99 -9.40 22.94 -2.65
CA GLY A 99 -10.14 21.77 -3.12
C GLY A 99 -9.37 20.44 -3.05
N TYR A 100 -8.16 20.45 -2.45
CA TYR A 100 -7.30 19.28 -2.30
C TYR A 100 -6.89 19.04 -0.84
N ALA A 101 -6.77 17.76 -0.50
CA ALA A 101 -6.14 17.29 0.73
C ALA A 101 -4.67 16.97 0.45
N THR A 102 -3.75 17.54 1.21
CA THR A 102 -2.33 17.16 1.19
C THR A 102 -2.12 16.02 2.18
N VAL A 103 -1.71 14.87 1.68
CA VAL A 103 -1.53 13.63 2.45
C VAL A 103 -0.08 13.19 2.41
N ARG A 104 0.48 12.86 3.58
CA ARG A 104 1.79 12.23 3.72
C ARG A 104 1.61 10.71 3.66
N LEU A 105 2.15 10.10 2.62
CA LEU A 105 2.11 8.65 2.40
C LEU A 105 3.18 7.93 3.24
N PRO A 106 3.06 6.58 3.44
CA PRO A 106 4.05 5.79 4.17
C PRO A 106 5.48 5.90 3.61
N SER A 107 5.62 6.13 2.30
CA SER A 107 6.92 6.37 1.65
C SER A 107 7.56 7.73 1.99
N GLY A 108 6.85 8.61 2.72
CA GLY A 108 7.25 10.00 2.96
C GLY A 108 6.89 10.96 1.83
N GLU A 109 6.34 10.49 0.70
CA GLU A 109 5.83 11.34 -0.36
C GLU A 109 4.63 12.15 0.13
N MET A 110 4.63 13.46 -0.12
CA MET A 110 3.48 14.32 0.11
C MET A 110 2.73 14.52 -1.19
N ARG A 111 1.45 14.16 -1.20
CA ARG A 111 0.62 14.15 -2.40
C ARG A 111 -0.71 14.84 -2.18
N LYS A 112 -1.17 15.57 -3.21
CA LYS A 112 -2.51 16.17 -3.26
C LYS A 112 -3.52 15.14 -3.74
N LEU A 113 -4.64 15.03 -3.02
CA LEU A 113 -5.80 14.21 -3.37
C LEU A 113 -7.05 15.10 -3.34
N PRO A 114 -8.08 14.86 -4.18
CA PRO A 114 -9.32 15.63 -4.13
C PRO A 114 -9.99 15.53 -2.76
N LEU A 115 -10.57 16.61 -2.24
CA LEU A 115 -11.23 16.63 -0.93
C LEU A 115 -12.47 15.72 -0.85
N ASN A 116 -13.16 15.52 -1.97
CA ASN A 116 -14.32 14.63 -2.08
C ASN A 116 -13.94 13.15 -2.26
N ALA A 117 -12.65 12.82 -2.37
CA ALA A 117 -12.18 11.43 -2.35
C ALA A 117 -12.26 10.88 -0.93
N LYS A 118 -12.68 9.60 -0.81
CA LYS A 118 -12.88 8.93 0.47
C LYS A 118 -11.58 8.35 1.03
N ALA A 119 -11.54 8.30 2.34
CA ALA A 119 -10.50 7.63 3.12
C ALA A 119 -11.14 6.91 4.32
N THR A 120 -10.49 5.87 4.82
CA THR A 120 -10.90 5.17 6.04
C THR A 120 -10.03 5.61 7.21
N ILE A 121 -10.63 5.87 8.36
CA ILE A 121 -9.93 6.33 9.57
C ILE A 121 -9.11 5.18 10.17
N GLY A 122 -7.91 5.51 10.64
CA GLY A 122 -7.03 4.61 11.37
C GLY A 122 -5.90 4.03 10.52
N THR A 123 -5.16 3.09 11.12
CA THR A 123 -4.06 2.33 10.51
C THR A 123 -4.58 0.97 10.09
N VAL A 124 -4.05 0.40 9.01
CA VAL A 124 -4.36 -0.98 8.60
C VAL A 124 -3.87 -1.96 9.67
N GLY A 125 -4.65 -2.96 10.00
CA GLY A 125 -4.30 -4.00 10.98
C GLY A 125 -3.14 -4.91 10.53
N ASN A 126 -2.85 -5.96 11.33
CA ASN A 126 -1.75 -6.92 11.09
C ASN A 126 -0.36 -6.26 11.03
N SER A 127 -0.08 -5.33 11.95
CA SER A 127 1.18 -4.55 12.01
C SER A 127 2.44 -5.43 12.07
N ASP A 128 2.33 -6.63 12.65
CA ASP A 128 3.47 -7.54 12.83
C ASP A 128 3.83 -8.34 11.57
N HIS A 129 3.07 -8.17 10.48
CA HIS A 129 3.34 -8.87 9.22
C HIS A 129 4.76 -8.63 8.70
N GLU A 130 5.30 -7.43 8.86
CA GLU A 130 6.66 -7.08 8.43
C GLU A 130 7.74 -7.80 9.26
N ASN A 131 7.43 -8.15 10.51
CA ASN A 131 8.35 -8.78 11.45
C ASN A 131 8.42 -10.31 11.31
N VAL A 132 7.56 -10.90 10.46
CA VAL A 132 7.48 -12.36 10.28
C VAL A 132 8.74 -12.88 9.59
N ARG A 133 9.46 -13.78 10.28
CA ARG A 133 10.62 -14.49 9.72
C ARG A 133 10.16 -15.84 9.14
N LEU A 134 10.44 -16.04 7.88
CA LEU A 134 10.00 -17.27 7.18
C LEU A 134 10.77 -18.52 7.62
N GLY A 135 12.01 -18.38 8.06
CA GLY A 135 12.83 -19.43 8.67
C GLY A 135 13.46 -20.40 7.68
N LYS A 136 12.75 -20.84 6.66
CA LYS A 136 13.24 -21.85 5.70
C LYS A 136 12.78 -21.55 4.25
N ALA A 137 13.61 -21.97 3.28
CA ALA A 137 13.34 -21.80 1.86
C ALA A 137 12.04 -22.45 1.39
N GLY A 138 11.66 -23.59 1.98
CA GLY A 138 10.40 -24.29 1.66
C GLY A 138 9.16 -23.44 1.93
N ARG A 139 9.17 -22.58 2.96
CA ARG A 139 8.06 -21.66 3.24
C ARG A 139 7.90 -20.60 2.14
N VAL A 140 9.03 -20.11 1.62
CA VAL A 140 9.03 -19.19 0.47
C VAL A 140 8.48 -19.87 -0.78
N ARG A 141 8.85 -21.16 -0.99
CA ARG A 141 8.33 -21.98 -2.10
C ARG A 141 6.82 -22.16 -2.02
N HIS A 142 6.27 -22.39 -0.82
CA HIS A 142 4.82 -22.53 -0.60
C HIS A 142 4.06 -21.22 -0.89
N MET A 143 4.72 -20.06 -0.82
CA MET A 143 4.17 -18.77 -1.25
C MET A 143 4.19 -18.56 -2.77
N GLY A 144 4.60 -19.57 -3.56
CA GLY A 144 4.71 -19.50 -5.01
C GLY A 144 5.98 -18.83 -5.54
N ILE A 145 6.91 -18.44 -4.66
CA ILE A 145 8.14 -17.76 -5.02
C ILE A 145 9.21 -18.79 -5.37
N ARG A 146 9.72 -18.76 -6.60
CA ARG A 146 10.84 -19.61 -7.04
C ARG A 146 12.18 -19.01 -6.56
N PRO A 147 13.21 -19.87 -6.35
CA PRO A 147 14.57 -19.40 -6.07
C PRO A 147 15.08 -18.47 -7.18
N THR A 148 15.77 -17.41 -6.79
CA THR A 148 16.38 -16.45 -7.72
C THR A 148 17.86 -16.76 -7.86
N VAL A 149 18.34 -16.89 -9.11
CA VAL A 149 19.74 -17.09 -9.44
C VAL A 149 20.36 -15.74 -9.80
N ARG A 150 21.56 -15.45 -9.27
CA ARG A 150 22.29 -14.22 -9.56
C ARG A 150 22.90 -14.30 -10.97
N GLY A 151 22.89 -13.20 -11.71
CA GLY A 151 23.45 -13.13 -13.06
C GLY A 151 24.93 -13.52 -13.15
N VAL A 152 25.70 -13.26 -12.09
CA VAL A 152 27.15 -13.60 -12.01
C VAL A 152 27.42 -15.11 -12.08
N VAL A 153 26.47 -15.96 -11.71
CA VAL A 153 26.62 -17.43 -11.73
C VAL A 153 25.99 -18.07 -12.99
N MET A 154 25.54 -17.25 -13.91
CA MET A 154 25.00 -17.70 -15.20
C MET A 154 26.11 -17.74 -16.27
N ASN A 155 25.80 -18.35 -17.43
CA ASN A 155 26.67 -18.29 -18.58
C ASN A 155 26.64 -16.91 -19.26
N PRO A 156 27.67 -16.54 -20.05
CA PRO A 156 27.70 -15.26 -20.75
C PRO A 156 26.53 -15.04 -21.71
N CYS A 157 25.97 -16.12 -22.27
CA CYS A 157 24.78 -16.07 -23.14
C CYS A 157 23.48 -15.76 -22.38
N ASP A 158 23.43 -16.04 -21.07
CA ASP A 158 22.20 -15.89 -20.27
C ASP A 158 22.12 -14.55 -19.54
N HIS A 159 23.30 -13.96 -19.22
CA HIS A 159 23.33 -12.70 -18.49
C HIS A 159 24.61 -11.91 -18.80
N PRO A 160 24.56 -10.57 -18.91
CA PRO A 160 25.75 -9.73 -19.12
C PRO A 160 26.82 -9.85 -18.02
N HIS A 161 26.45 -10.29 -16.81
CA HIS A 161 27.40 -10.56 -15.71
C HIS A 161 27.93 -12.00 -15.71
N GLY A 162 27.49 -12.82 -16.66
CA GLY A 162 27.84 -14.24 -16.72
C GLY A 162 29.25 -14.47 -17.22
N GLY A 163 29.76 -15.68 -16.97
CA GLY A 163 31.06 -16.13 -17.38
C GLY A 163 32.16 -15.92 -16.33
N GLY A 164 33.39 -16.25 -16.72
CA GLY A 164 34.54 -16.24 -15.84
C GLY A 164 34.74 -17.57 -15.12
N GLU A 165 35.85 -17.69 -14.43
CA GLU A 165 36.24 -18.89 -13.69
C GLU A 165 36.21 -18.62 -12.18
N GLY A 166 35.73 -19.59 -11.40
CA GLY A 166 35.66 -19.50 -9.96
C GLY A 166 34.71 -18.39 -9.48
N LYS A 167 35.18 -17.53 -8.61
CA LYS A 167 34.40 -16.43 -8.01
C LYS A 167 34.58 -15.13 -8.78
N SER A 168 33.90 -15.03 -9.93
CA SER A 168 34.03 -13.86 -10.81
C SER A 168 33.27 -12.63 -10.24
N PRO A 169 33.83 -11.42 -10.41
CA PRO A 169 33.16 -10.17 -10.11
C PRO A 169 32.05 -9.85 -11.15
N VAL A 170 31.27 -8.80 -10.93
CA VAL A 170 30.28 -8.33 -11.88
C VAL A 170 30.87 -7.92 -13.24
N GLY A 171 32.16 -7.49 -13.25
CA GLY A 171 32.89 -7.15 -14.47
C GLY A 171 32.42 -5.89 -15.20
N MET A 172 31.54 -5.09 -14.60
CA MET A 172 30.99 -3.87 -15.19
C MET A 172 30.99 -2.71 -14.17
N PRO A 173 31.01 -1.44 -14.63
CA PRO A 173 31.02 -0.26 -13.75
C PRO A 173 29.80 -0.20 -12.82
N ALA A 174 28.66 -0.78 -13.23
CA ALA A 174 27.43 -0.88 -12.45
C ALA A 174 26.68 -2.16 -12.78
N PRO A 175 25.89 -2.71 -11.83
CA PRO A 175 25.06 -3.87 -12.09
C PRO A 175 24.02 -3.57 -13.18
N VAL A 176 23.79 -4.54 -14.06
CA VAL A 176 22.79 -4.46 -15.13
C VAL A 176 21.80 -5.61 -15.03
N THR A 177 20.65 -5.43 -15.67
CA THR A 177 19.61 -6.46 -15.82
C THR A 177 20.02 -7.47 -16.91
N PRO A 178 19.32 -8.61 -17.05
CA PRO A 178 19.55 -9.55 -18.16
C PRO A 178 19.50 -8.91 -19.55
N TRP A 179 18.80 -7.80 -19.68
CA TRP A 179 18.64 -7.04 -20.94
C TRP A 179 19.62 -5.87 -21.08
N GLY A 180 20.67 -5.80 -20.23
CA GLY A 180 21.71 -4.78 -20.29
C GLY A 180 21.33 -3.40 -19.75
N LYS A 181 20.14 -3.22 -19.19
CA LYS A 181 19.75 -1.94 -18.55
C LYS A 181 20.33 -1.82 -17.14
N PRO A 182 20.69 -0.61 -16.67
CA PRO A 182 21.13 -0.43 -15.29
C PRO A 182 20.12 -1.00 -14.28
N ALA A 183 20.57 -1.89 -13.39
CA ALA A 183 19.73 -2.55 -12.40
C ALA A 183 19.44 -1.64 -11.21
N LEU A 184 20.36 -0.75 -10.85
CA LEU A 184 20.25 0.17 -9.71
C LEU A 184 20.33 1.63 -10.18
N GLY A 185 19.57 2.50 -9.50
CA GLY A 185 19.63 3.95 -9.72
C GLY A 185 18.90 4.48 -10.95
N LEU A 186 18.41 3.64 -11.86
CA LEU A 186 17.67 4.07 -13.03
C LEU A 186 16.30 4.65 -12.64
N LYS A 187 16.07 5.90 -12.97
CA LYS A 187 14.79 6.58 -12.76
C LYS A 187 13.83 6.23 -13.90
N THR A 188 12.91 5.29 -13.67
CA THR A 188 11.96 4.82 -14.69
C THR A 188 10.70 5.67 -14.82
N ARG A 189 10.41 6.56 -13.87
CA ARG A 189 9.25 7.44 -13.93
C ARG A 189 9.38 8.44 -15.07
N LYS A 190 8.41 8.50 -15.97
CA LYS A 190 8.37 9.47 -17.08
C LYS A 190 8.32 10.90 -16.53
N HIS A 191 9.18 11.80 -17.05
CA HIS A 191 9.24 13.22 -16.62
C HIS A 191 7.92 13.96 -16.83
N LYS A 192 7.25 13.74 -17.95
CA LYS A 192 5.98 14.39 -18.33
C LYS A 192 4.72 13.66 -17.83
N LYS A 193 4.83 12.84 -16.77
CA LYS A 193 3.65 12.16 -16.23
C LYS A 193 2.69 13.18 -15.59
N TYR A 194 1.41 13.19 -16.02
CA TYR A 194 0.41 14.17 -15.55
C TYR A 194 0.27 14.21 -14.02
N SER A 195 0.42 13.06 -13.35
CA SER A 195 0.34 12.95 -11.89
C SER A 195 1.50 13.64 -11.14
N ASN A 196 2.50 14.20 -11.84
CA ASN A 196 3.55 15.02 -11.19
C ASN A 196 2.98 16.29 -10.57
N LYS A 197 1.91 16.86 -11.14
CA LYS A 197 1.19 18.03 -10.60
C LYS A 197 0.62 17.79 -9.19
N MET A 198 0.34 16.53 -8.86
CA MET A 198 -0.24 16.14 -7.57
C MET A 198 0.82 15.82 -6.51
N ILE A 199 2.09 15.83 -6.85
CA ILE A 199 3.18 15.56 -5.89
C ILE A 199 3.74 16.89 -5.39
N VAL A 200 3.58 17.16 -4.09
CA VAL A 200 4.13 18.35 -3.43
C VAL A 200 5.59 18.13 -3.06
N LYS A 201 5.89 16.99 -2.44
CA LYS A 201 7.25 16.61 -2.04
C LYS A 201 7.44 15.12 -2.34
N ARG A 202 8.52 14.79 -3.03
CA ARG A 202 8.89 13.37 -3.25
C ARG A 202 9.44 12.74 -1.98
N ALA A 203 9.32 11.41 -1.87
CA ALA A 203 10.00 10.67 -0.83
C ALA A 203 11.50 10.99 -0.89
N SER A 204 12.09 11.34 0.26
CA SER A 204 13.55 11.46 0.37
C SER A 204 14.15 10.07 0.18
N LYS A 205 15.22 9.96 -0.60
CA LYS A 205 16.05 8.76 -0.59
C LYS A 205 16.60 8.59 0.84
N LYS A 206 16.37 7.44 1.44
CA LYS A 206 17.17 6.99 2.58
C LYS A 206 18.55 6.62 2.09
#